data_5192eef72261414ffe045d3f2c30753a
#
_entry.id   5192eef72261414ffe045d3f2c30753a
#
_cell.length_a   1.000
_cell.length_b   1.000
_cell.length_c   1.000
_cell.angle_alpha   90.00
_cell.angle_beta   90.00
_cell.angle_gamma   90.00
#
_symmetry.space_group_name_H-M   'P 1'
#
loop_
_entity.id
_entity.type
_entity.pdbx_description
1 polymer ?
#
loop_
_entity_poly.entity_id
_entity_poly.type
_entity_poly.pdbx_seq_one_letter_code
_entity_poly.pdbx_strand_id
1 'polypeptide(L)'
;MGRVSDAKQRLMDAVLELIWSGSYGSTTIDQICEKAGVKKGSFYYFFDSKSELAAEAFEASWKTKRVELDSIFSPTVPPLERLSKYFDFGYEFQSEIKIKHGRVLGCPQVTLGCEICTQEDALQKKIQGIMDQKRKYIESAIRDAHAAGEIHAPDAGAKARMLLAYYEGLLTQARIQNNVEVLREAHSGMLTILGVKEVAAN
;
A
#
# COMPACT_ATOMS: atom_id res chain seq x y z
N MET A 1 0.57 -21.70 24.79
CA MET A 1 0.02 -21.17 23.52
C MET A 1 0.84 -20.03 22.91
N GLY A 2 1.68 -19.26 23.63
CA GLY A 2 2.41 -18.10 23.09
C GLY A 2 3.48 -18.38 22.01
N ARG A 3 4.23 -19.46 22.08
CA ARG A 3 5.36 -19.73 21.16
C ARG A 3 4.97 -20.06 19.71
N VAL A 4 3.81 -20.68 19.49
CA VAL A 4 3.36 -21.09 18.14
C VAL A 4 2.85 -19.87 17.35
N SER A 5 2.09 -18.99 18.02
CA SER A 5 1.59 -17.73 17.43
C SER A 5 2.74 -16.80 17.03
N ASP A 6 3.82 -16.76 17.83
CA ASP A 6 4.99 -15.92 17.56
C ASP A 6 5.77 -16.38 16.30
N ALA A 7 5.94 -17.70 16.09
CA ALA A 7 6.66 -18.20 14.92
C ALA A 7 5.90 -17.90 13.60
N LYS A 8 4.57 -18.03 13.59
CA LYS A 8 3.74 -17.67 12.44
C LYS A 8 3.88 -16.19 12.09
N GLN A 9 3.79 -15.31 13.09
CA GLN A 9 3.92 -13.86 12.88
C GLN A 9 5.30 -13.50 12.35
N ARG A 10 6.38 -14.07 12.91
CA ARG A 10 7.75 -13.82 12.43
C ARG A 10 7.95 -14.26 10.97
N LEU A 11 7.35 -15.36 10.54
CA LEU A 11 7.37 -15.78 9.13
C LEU A 11 6.65 -14.77 8.24
N MET A 12 5.49 -14.27 8.66
CA MET A 12 4.74 -13.26 7.92
C MET A 12 5.50 -11.94 7.82
N ASP A 13 6.13 -11.49 8.90
CA ASP A 13 6.93 -10.25 8.91
C ASP A 13 8.17 -10.40 8.01
N ALA A 14 8.84 -11.56 8.08
CA ALA A 14 10.02 -11.85 7.29
C ALA A 14 9.72 -11.88 5.78
N VAL A 15 8.63 -12.52 5.36
CA VAL A 15 8.28 -12.59 3.93
C VAL A 15 7.90 -11.22 3.39
N LEU A 16 7.15 -10.40 4.14
CA LEU A 16 6.81 -9.04 3.74
C LEU A 16 8.06 -8.20 3.53
N GLU A 17 8.99 -8.22 4.48
CA GLU A 17 10.22 -7.44 4.40
C GLU A 17 11.09 -7.88 3.23
N LEU A 18 11.28 -9.20 3.03
CA LEU A 18 12.10 -9.75 1.94
C LEU A 18 11.51 -9.42 0.56
N ILE A 19 10.20 -9.56 0.39
CA ILE A 19 9.52 -9.22 -0.87
C ILE A 19 9.61 -7.72 -1.14
N TRP A 20 9.35 -6.91 -0.14
CA TRP A 20 9.30 -5.45 -0.32
C TRP A 20 10.68 -4.84 -0.56
N SER A 21 11.70 -5.27 0.20
CA SER A 21 13.08 -4.78 0.03
C SER A 21 13.83 -5.41 -1.15
N GLY A 22 13.39 -6.58 -1.59
CA GLY A 22 13.97 -7.34 -2.70
C GLY A 22 12.95 -7.65 -3.80
N SER A 23 12.66 -8.94 -3.98
CA SER A 23 11.63 -9.41 -4.92
C SER A 23 11.00 -10.74 -4.46
N TYR A 24 9.78 -11.00 -4.90
CA TYR A 24 9.10 -12.26 -4.64
C TYR A 24 9.83 -13.44 -5.30
N GLY A 25 10.25 -13.27 -6.55
CA GLY A 25 10.91 -14.33 -7.30
C GLY A 25 12.23 -14.79 -6.69
N SER A 26 13.02 -13.86 -6.16
CA SER A 26 14.32 -14.18 -5.55
C SER A 26 14.21 -14.64 -4.09
N THR A 27 13.08 -14.44 -3.43
CA THR A 27 12.86 -14.81 -2.03
C THR A 27 12.57 -16.31 -1.91
N THR A 28 13.43 -17.04 -1.19
CA THR A 28 13.29 -18.48 -0.94
C THR A 28 12.71 -18.76 0.45
N ILE A 29 12.12 -19.96 0.63
CA ILE A 29 11.62 -20.42 1.94
C ILE A 29 12.76 -20.47 2.96
N ASP A 30 13.96 -20.84 2.54
CA ASP A 30 15.12 -20.92 3.44
C ASP A 30 15.52 -19.52 3.94
N GLN A 31 15.56 -18.50 3.08
CA GLN A 31 15.80 -17.10 3.48
C GLN A 31 14.70 -16.57 4.42
N ILE A 32 13.44 -16.93 4.18
CA ILE A 32 12.32 -16.55 5.06
C ILE A 32 12.51 -17.17 6.44
N CYS A 33 12.81 -18.47 6.51
CA CYS A 33 13.04 -19.18 7.76
C CYS A 33 14.24 -18.64 8.53
N GLU A 34 15.34 -18.37 7.84
CA GLU A 34 16.55 -17.75 8.41
C GLU A 34 16.23 -16.39 9.02
N LYS A 35 15.59 -15.51 8.25
CA LYS A 35 15.22 -14.16 8.70
C LYS A 35 14.23 -14.20 9.86
N ALA A 36 13.28 -15.13 9.85
CA ALA A 36 12.30 -15.32 10.91
C ALA A 36 12.91 -16.00 12.17
N GLY A 37 14.11 -16.55 12.08
CA GLY A 37 14.73 -17.33 13.16
C GLY A 37 13.93 -18.59 13.50
N VAL A 38 13.39 -19.29 12.49
CA VAL A 38 12.62 -20.52 12.66
C VAL A 38 13.18 -21.65 11.79
N LYS A 39 12.92 -22.90 12.19
CA LYS A 39 13.29 -24.07 11.37
C LYS A 39 12.30 -24.24 10.20
N LYS A 40 12.78 -24.81 9.09
CA LYS A 40 11.96 -25.10 7.89
C LYS A 40 10.72 -25.96 8.20
N GLY A 41 10.81 -26.89 9.17
CA GLY A 41 9.66 -27.65 9.65
C GLY A 41 8.55 -26.78 10.27
N SER A 42 8.91 -25.65 10.89
CA SER A 42 7.91 -24.70 11.40
C SER A 42 7.20 -23.96 10.28
N PHE A 43 7.87 -23.68 9.15
CA PHE A 43 7.22 -23.12 7.97
C PHE A 43 6.11 -24.05 7.48
N TYR A 44 6.44 -25.31 7.19
CA TYR A 44 5.48 -26.30 6.67
C TYR A 44 4.40 -26.71 7.67
N TYR A 45 4.56 -26.39 8.95
CA TYR A 45 3.50 -26.53 9.93
C TYR A 45 2.39 -25.48 9.76
N PHE A 46 2.74 -24.28 9.26
CA PHE A 46 1.80 -23.16 9.14
C PHE A 46 1.34 -22.90 7.73
N PHE A 47 2.16 -23.20 6.72
CA PHE A 47 1.95 -22.80 5.33
C PHE A 47 2.39 -23.90 4.37
N ASP A 48 1.56 -24.18 3.37
CA ASP A 48 1.89 -25.18 2.34
C ASP A 48 2.84 -24.60 1.28
N SER A 49 2.87 -23.27 1.11
CA SER A 49 3.67 -22.62 0.07
C SER A 49 4.10 -21.20 0.47
N LYS A 50 5.13 -20.68 -0.25
CA LYS A 50 5.53 -19.26 -0.17
C LYS A 50 4.38 -18.32 -0.58
N SER A 51 3.60 -18.73 -1.57
CA SER A 51 2.44 -17.98 -2.07
C SER A 51 1.37 -17.82 -0.99
N GLU A 52 1.04 -18.90 -0.28
CA GLU A 52 0.08 -18.87 0.82
C GLU A 52 0.57 -17.97 1.97
N LEU A 53 1.83 -18.14 2.40
CA LEU A 53 2.43 -17.27 3.41
C LEU A 53 2.37 -15.80 2.97
N ALA A 54 2.76 -15.48 1.73
CA ALA A 54 2.71 -14.11 1.23
C ALA A 54 1.29 -13.56 1.22
N ALA A 55 0.30 -14.34 0.75
CA ALA A 55 -1.10 -13.93 0.72
C ALA A 55 -1.64 -13.61 2.13
N GLU A 56 -1.35 -14.46 3.11
CA GLU A 56 -1.78 -14.22 4.49
C GLU A 56 -1.05 -13.04 5.12
N ALA A 57 0.25 -12.89 4.87
CA ALA A 57 1.05 -11.79 5.38
C ALA A 57 0.58 -10.43 4.83
N PHE A 58 0.30 -10.33 3.53
CA PHE A 58 -0.25 -9.10 2.92
C PHE A 58 -1.65 -8.77 3.45
N GLU A 59 -2.50 -9.77 3.65
CA GLU A 59 -3.82 -9.57 4.26
C GLU A 59 -3.72 -9.06 5.71
N ALA A 60 -2.85 -9.64 6.51
CA ALA A 60 -2.63 -9.21 7.90
C ALA A 60 -2.07 -7.78 7.96
N SER A 61 -1.08 -7.46 7.13
CA SER A 61 -0.54 -6.10 7.00
C SER A 61 -1.61 -5.11 6.55
N TRP A 62 -2.48 -5.50 5.62
CA TRP A 62 -3.60 -4.67 5.17
C TRP A 62 -4.59 -4.38 6.31
N LYS A 63 -4.96 -5.40 7.10
CA LYS A 63 -5.86 -5.22 8.25
C LYS A 63 -5.32 -4.20 9.25
N THR A 64 -4.02 -4.23 9.51
CA THR A 64 -3.38 -3.24 10.40
C THR A 64 -3.45 -1.83 9.79
N LYS A 65 -3.12 -1.68 8.52
CA LYS A 65 -3.15 -0.37 7.84
C LYS A 65 -4.56 0.20 7.70
N ARG A 66 -5.57 -0.63 7.60
CA ARG A 66 -6.96 -0.18 7.53
C ARG A 66 -7.38 0.66 8.72
N VAL A 67 -6.89 0.38 9.91
CA VAL A 67 -7.23 1.16 11.12
C VAL A 67 -6.84 2.64 10.95
N GLU A 68 -5.67 2.90 10.37
CA GLU A 68 -5.21 4.26 10.09
C GLU A 68 -6.00 4.89 8.94
N LEU A 69 -6.26 4.13 7.87
CA LEU A 69 -7.07 4.61 6.76
C LEU A 69 -8.52 4.90 7.18
N ASP A 70 -9.12 4.10 8.04
CA ASP A 70 -10.45 4.34 8.59
C ASP A 70 -10.50 5.67 9.37
N SER A 71 -9.41 6.05 10.05
CA SER A 71 -9.27 7.35 10.72
C SER A 71 -9.08 8.50 9.71
N ILE A 72 -8.17 8.35 8.76
CA ILE A 72 -7.90 9.37 7.72
C ILE A 72 -9.16 9.66 6.90
N PHE A 73 -9.87 8.62 6.49
CA PHE A 73 -11.08 8.71 5.65
C PHE A 73 -12.38 8.80 6.45
N SER A 74 -12.31 9.14 7.75
CA SER A 74 -13.49 9.35 8.58
C SER A 74 -14.46 10.36 7.94
N PRO A 75 -15.78 10.11 7.94
CA PRO A 75 -16.77 11.07 7.46
C PRO A 75 -16.78 12.41 8.21
N THR A 76 -16.16 12.46 9.39
CA THR A 76 -16.00 13.70 10.17
C THR A 76 -14.92 14.63 9.66
N VAL A 77 -14.03 14.14 8.77
CA VAL A 77 -12.99 14.93 8.12
C VAL A 77 -13.52 15.46 6.78
N PRO A 78 -13.27 16.73 6.39
CA PRO A 78 -13.65 17.25 5.08
C PRO A 78 -13.10 16.41 3.93
N PRO A 79 -13.84 16.22 2.83
CA PRO A 79 -13.51 15.23 1.81
C PRO A 79 -12.12 15.42 1.15
N LEU A 80 -11.78 16.64 0.75
CA LEU A 80 -10.47 16.91 0.14
C LEU A 80 -9.34 16.82 1.15
N GLU A 81 -9.59 17.12 2.42
CA GLU A 81 -8.62 16.97 3.50
C GLU A 81 -8.27 15.49 3.75
N ARG A 82 -9.24 14.56 3.60
CA ARG A 82 -8.98 13.11 3.69
C ARG A 82 -7.93 12.68 2.66
N LEU A 83 -8.04 13.17 1.42
CA LEU A 83 -7.09 12.88 0.36
C LEU A 83 -5.71 13.47 0.66
N SER A 84 -5.66 14.71 1.14
CA SER A 84 -4.41 15.35 1.55
C SER A 84 -3.73 14.57 2.66
N LYS A 85 -4.45 14.24 3.73
CA LYS A 85 -3.92 13.41 4.84
C LYS A 85 -3.43 12.03 4.39
N TYR A 86 -4.08 11.43 3.40
CA TYR A 86 -3.64 10.16 2.83
C TYR A 86 -2.27 10.27 2.15
N PHE A 87 -2.01 11.36 1.44
CA PHE A 87 -0.72 11.60 0.79
C PHE A 87 0.37 11.96 1.81
N ASP A 88 0.03 12.78 2.82
CA ASP A 88 0.94 13.10 3.92
C ASP A 88 1.36 11.84 4.67
N PHE A 89 0.40 10.99 5.03
CA PHE A 89 0.65 9.68 5.64
C PHE A 89 1.60 8.82 4.79
N GLY A 90 1.38 8.80 3.47
CA GLY A 90 2.25 8.07 2.55
C GLY A 90 3.67 8.63 2.47
N TYR A 91 3.82 9.96 2.49
CA TYR A 91 5.12 10.63 2.53
C TYR A 91 5.87 10.32 3.84
N GLU A 92 5.22 10.46 4.98
CA GLU A 92 5.78 10.17 6.31
C GLU A 92 6.21 8.71 6.39
N PHE A 93 5.33 7.79 6.00
CA PHE A 93 5.61 6.37 6.00
C PHE A 93 6.83 5.99 5.12
N GLN A 94 6.93 6.54 3.89
CA GLN A 94 8.09 6.28 3.03
C GLN A 94 9.37 6.95 3.55
N SER A 95 9.26 8.07 4.27
CA SER A 95 10.39 8.72 4.94
C SER A 95 10.94 7.86 6.06
N GLU A 96 10.08 7.29 6.91
CA GLU A 96 10.46 6.34 7.97
C GLU A 96 11.11 5.08 7.38
N ILE A 97 10.53 4.53 6.30
CA ILE A 97 11.09 3.38 5.58
C ILE A 97 12.49 3.71 5.04
N LYS A 98 12.67 4.89 4.46
CA LYS A 98 13.99 5.34 3.98
C LYS A 98 15.02 5.44 5.10
N ILE A 99 14.62 5.96 6.27
CA ILE A 99 15.49 6.01 7.44
C ILE A 99 15.88 4.59 7.90
N LYS A 100 14.90 3.69 7.99
CA LYS A 100 15.10 2.31 8.48
C LYS A 100 15.91 1.43 7.52
N HIS A 101 15.67 1.54 6.23
CA HIS A 101 16.21 0.62 5.21
C HIS A 101 17.25 1.27 4.28
N GLY A 102 17.52 2.58 4.44
CA GLY A 102 18.41 3.34 3.54
C GLY A 102 17.80 3.61 2.16
N ARG A 103 16.57 3.16 1.91
CA ARG A 103 15.91 3.23 0.60
C ARG A 103 14.41 3.47 0.73
N VAL A 104 13.85 4.22 -0.23
CA VAL A 104 12.42 4.29 -0.48
C VAL A 104 11.97 2.97 -1.10
N LEU A 105 11.00 2.30 -0.50
CA LEU A 105 10.55 0.97 -0.98
C LEU A 105 9.25 1.02 -1.81
N GLY A 106 8.55 2.16 -1.85
CA GLY A 106 7.32 2.33 -2.62
C GLY A 106 6.16 1.47 -2.10
N CYS A 107 5.22 1.16 -2.98
CA CYS A 107 4.04 0.35 -2.62
C CYS A 107 4.35 -1.15 -2.69
N PRO A 108 4.26 -1.90 -1.58
CA PRO A 108 4.55 -3.34 -1.59
C PRO A 108 3.57 -4.14 -2.45
N GLN A 109 2.29 -3.71 -2.55
CA GLN A 109 1.29 -4.38 -3.38
C GLN A 109 1.60 -4.24 -4.87
N VAL A 110 2.04 -3.04 -5.31
CA VAL A 110 2.43 -2.81 -6.71
C VAL A 110 3.70 -3.60 -7.02
N THR A 111 4.70 -3.57 -6.14
CA THR A 111 5.95 -4.34 -6.33
C THR A 111 5.66 -5.83 -6.53
N LEU A 112 4.90 -6.43 -5.61
CA LEU A 112 4.54 -7.84 -5.72
C LEU A 112 3.63 -8.10 -6.92
N GLY A 113 2.61 -7.27 -7.14
CA GLY A 113 1.65 -7.43 -8.23
C GLY A 113 2.31 -7.47 -9.62
N CYS A 114 3.31 -6.62 -9.84
CA CYS A 114 4.06 -6.60 -11.11
C CYS A 114 4.87 -7.89 -11.35
N GLU A 115 5.32 -8.58 -10.29
CA GLU A 115 6.09 -9.82 -10.44
C GLU A 115 5.21 -11.05 -10.68
N ILE A 116 4.04 -11.12 -10.02
CA ILE A 116 3.25 -12.36 -9.93
C ILE A 116 2.08 -12.43 -10.91
N CYS A 117 1.73 -11.34 -11.59
CA CYS A 117 0.47 -11.19 -12.34
C CYS A 117 0.19 -12.27 -13.40
N THR A 118 1.19 -13.04 -13.80
CA THR A 118 1.05 -14.13 -14.79
C THR A 118 1.37 -15.52 -14.24
N GLN A 119 1.66 -15.65 -12.94
CA GLN A 119 2.21 -16.91 -12.40
C GLN A 119 1.45 -17.45 -11.18
N GLU A 120 0.75 -16.59 -10.42
CA GLU A 120 0.20 -16.91 -9.10
C GLU A 120 -1.22 -16.34 -8.93
N ASP A 121 -2.21 -16.95 -9.59
CA ASP A 121 -3.59 -16.46 -9.64
C ASP A 121 -4.22 -16.15 -8.27
N ALA A 122 -3.98 -17.01 -7.27
CA ALA A 122 -4.55 -16.83 -5.94
C ALA A 122 -3.96 -15.60 -5.22
N LEU A 123 -2.64 -15.43 -5.31
CA LEU A 123 -1.94 -14.29 -4.73
C LEU A 123 -2.28 -13.00 -5.49
N GLN A 124 -2.37 -13.05 -6.82
CA GLN A 124 -2.81 -11.93 -7.64
C GLN A 124 -4.20 -11.42 -7.23
N LYS A 125 -5.18 -12.32 -7.10
CA LYS A 125 -6.55 -11.96 -6.66
C LYS A 125 -6.53 -11.29 -5.28
N LYS A 126 -5.69 -11.76 -4.37
CA LYS A 126 -5.54 -11.16 -3.03
C LYS A 126 -4.99 -9.74 -3.12
N ILE A 127 -3.92 -9.52 -3.88
CA ILE A 127 -3.32 -8.19 -4.07
C ILE A 127 -4.30 -7.24 -4.77
N GLN A 128 -4.99 -7.69 -5.80
CA GLN A 128 -6.03 -6.92 -6.47
C GLN A 128 -7.14 -6.50 -5.49
N GLY A 129 -7.60 -7.43 -4.64
CA GLY A 129 -8.61 -7.12 -3.62
C GLY A 129 -8.16 -6.04 -2.64
N ILE A 130 -6.89 -6.01 -2.25
CA ILE A 130 -6.33 -4.95 -1.40
C ILE A 130 -6.31 -3.61 -2.15
N MET A 131 -5.86 -3.60 -3.41
CA MET A 131 -5.84 -2.38 -4.24
C MET A 131 -7.23 -1.82 -4.47
N ASP A 132 -8.24 -2.68 -4.69
CA ASP A 132 -9.64 -2.28 -4.81
C ASP A 132 -10.19 -1.67 -3.50
N GLN A 133 -9.79 -2.17 -2.35
CA GLN A 133 -10.16 -1.58 -1.07
C GLN A 133 -9.53 -0.20 -0.87
N LYS A 134 -8.25 -0.02 -1.21
CA LYS A 134 -7.61 1.31 -1.20
C LYS A 134 -8.36 2.30 -2.11
N ARG A 135 -8.70 1.87 -3.32
CA ARG A 135 -9.43 2.69 -4.28
C ARG A 135 -10.79 3.15 -3.73
N LYS A 136 -11.50 2.28 -2.99
CA LYS A 136 -12.80 2.63 -2.39
C LYS A 136 -12.72 3.75 -1.35
N TYR A 137 -11.63 3.85 -0.59
CA TYR A 137 -11.40 5.00 0.31
C TYR A 137 -11.31 6.29 -0.48
N ILE A 138 -10.48 6.33 -1.51
CA ILE A 138 -10.31 7.49 -2.40
C ILE A 138 -11.65 7.84 -3.08
N GLU A 139 -12.34 6.83 -3.63
CA GLU A 139 -13.63 7.00 -4.28
C GLU A 139 -14.68 7.61 -3.34
N SER A 140 -14.73 7.16 -2.07
CA SER A 140 -15.63 7.72 -1.07
C SER A 140 -15.37 9.20 -0.84
N ALA A 141 -14.12 9.61 -0.65
CA ALA A 141 -13.77 11.01 -0.46
C ALA A 141 -14.12 11.87 -1.70
N ILE A 142 -13.85 11.37 -2.91
CA ILE A 142 -14.18 12.09 -4.16
C ILE A 142 -15.71 12.23 -4.32
N ARG A 143 -16.48 11.19 -4.00
CA ARG A 143 -17.95 11.22 -4.04
C ARG A 143 -18.51 12.26 -3.07
N ASP A 144 -17.98 12.28 -1.85
CA ASP A 144 -18.40 13.23 -0.82
C ASP A 144 -18.04 14.67 -1.23
N ALA A 145 -16.84 14.92 -1.80
CA ALA A 145 -16.43 16.22 -2.31
C ALA A 145 -17.31 16.70 -3.49
N HIS A 146 -17.70 15.77 -4.37
CA HIS A 146 -18.65 16.07 -5.44
C HIS A 146 -20.05 16.43 -4.90
N ALA A 147 -20.54 15.67 -3.95
CA ALA A 147 -21.83 15.92 -3.30
C ALA A 147 -21.84 17.27 -2.53
N ALA A 148 -20.70 17.66 -1.95
CA ALA A 148 -20.51 18.95 -1.30
C ALA A 148 -20.34 20.12 -2.27
N GLY A 149 -20.23 19.87 -3.60
CA GLY A 149 -20.00 20.89 -4.61
C GLY A 149 -18.58 21.44 -4.67
N GLU A 150 -17.63 20.81 -3.98
CA GLU A 150 -16.22 21.21 -3.96
C GLU A 150 -15.50 20.89 -5.29
N ILE A 151 -15.97 19.85 -5.98
CA ILE A 151 -15.41 19.38 -7.27
C ILE A 151 -16.52 18.90 -8.21
N HIS A 152 -16.21 18.83 -9.52
CA HIS A 152 -17.10 18.17 -10.48
C HIS A 152 -16.55 16.78 -10.85
N ALA A 153 -17.07 15.72 -10.23
CA ALA A 153 -16.67 14.34 -10.42
C ALA A 153 -17.87 13.38 -10.48
N PRO A 154 -18.72 13.46 -11.54
CA PRO A 154 -19.91 12.61 -11.67
C PRO A 154 -19.58 11.13 -11.70
N ASP A 155 -18.41 10.73 -12.22
CA ASP A 155 -17.84 9.39 -12.08
C ASP A 155 -16.67 9.42 -11.09
N ALA A 156 -17.02 9.37 -9.79
CA ALA A 156 -16.05 9.31 -8.71
C ALA A 156 -15.13 8.06 -8.81
N GLY A 157 -15.64 6.95 -9.33
CA GLY A 157 -14.87 5.73 -9.53
C GLY A 157 -13.77 5.90 -10.59
N ALA A 158 -14.07 6.57 -11.71
CA ALA A 158 -13.05 6.89 -12.73
C ALA A 158 -11.96 7.81 -12.15
N LYS A 159 -12.36 8.87 -11.46
CA LYS A 159 -11.42 9.81 -10.82
C LYS A 159 -10.56 9.12 -9.75
N ALA A 160 -11.15 8.20 -8.96
CA ALA A 160 -10.40 7.42 -7.98
C ALA A 160 -9.36 6.51 -8.63
N ARG A 161 -9.69 5.87 -9.75
CA ARG A 161 -8.72 5.06 -10.53
C ARG A 161 -7.57 5.93 -11.04
N MET A 162 -7.86 7.10 -11.60
CA MET A 162 -6.85 8.05 -12.10
C MET A 162 -5.93 8.51 -10.96
N LEU A 163 -6.51 8.92 -9.83
CA LEU A 163 -5.75 9.42 -8.69
C LEU A 163 -4.88 8.35 -8.04
N LEU A 164 -5.42 7.13 -7.87
CA LEU A 164 -4.64 6.00 -7.35
C LEU A 164 -3.48 5.64 -8.30
N ALA A 165 -3.73 5.55 -9.61
CA ALA A 165 -2.69 5.26 -10.60
C ALA A 165 -1.59 6.32 -10.62
N TYR A 166 -1.95 7.59 -10.53
CA TYR A 166 -1.01 8.71 -10.41
C TYR A 166 -0.14 8.56 -9.14
N TYR A 167 -0.77 8.33 -7.98
CA TYR A 167 -0.05 8.20 -6.72
C TYR A 167 0.87 6.97 -6.68
N GLU A 168 0.42 5.82 -7.17
CA GLU A 168 1.27 4.63 -7.29
C GLU A 168 2.43 4.85 -8.29
N GLY A 169 2.22 5.68 -9.31
CA GLY A 169 3.28 6.17 -10.20
C GLY A 169 4.33 6.98 -9.45
N LEU A 170 3.92 7.92 -8.59
CA LEU A 170 4.84 8.69 -7.75
C LEU A 170 5.62 7.80 -6.77
N LEU A 171 4.94 6.84 -6.12
CA LEU A 171 5.60 5.87 -5.24
C LEU A 171 6.65 5.04 -5.99
N THR A 172 6.35 4.66 -7.23
CA THR A 172 7.29 3.94 -8.10
C THR A 172 8.48 4.82 -8.48
N GLN A 173 8.25 6.08 -8.87
CA GLN A 173 9.31 7.04 -9.18
C GLN A 173 10.20 7.32 -7.95
N ALA A 174 9.58 7.53 -6.79
CA ALA A 174 10.29 7.74 -5.53
C ALA A 174 11.21 6.54 -5.20
N ARG A 175 10.75 5.30 -5.44
CA ARG A 175 11.56 4.09 -5.28
C ARG A 175 12.72 4.04 -6.28
N ILE A 176 12.47 4.27 -7.57
CA ILE A 176 13.49 4.23 -8.64
C ILE A 176 14.59 5.25 -8.36
N GLN A 177 14.21 6.48 -7.98
CA GLN A 177 15.13 7.58 -7.73
C GLN A 177 15.75 7.54 -6.32
N ASN A 178 15.28 6.66 -5.45
CA ASN A 178 15.57 6.67 -4.01
C ASN A 178 15.33 8.05 -3.36
N ASN A 179 14.30 8.76 -3.83
CA ASN A 179 13.99 10.12 -3.44
C ASN A 179 12.53 10.23 -2.97
N VAL A 180 12.32 10.43 -1.66
CA VAL A 180 10.99 10.57 -1.07
C VAL A 180 10.32 11.89 -1.44
N GLU A 181 11.07 12.94 -1.78
CA GLU A 181 10.55 14.28 -2.11
C GLU A 181 9.64 14.27 -3.35
N VAL A 182 9.80 13.28 -4.24
CA VAL A 182 8.88 13.04 -5.37
C VAL A 182 7.42 12.93 -4.91
N LEU A 183 7.17 12.42 -3.71
CA LEU A 183 5.82 12.25 -3.18
C LEU A 183 5.12 13.57 -2.82
N ARG A 184 5.86 14.69 -2.68
CA ARG A 184 5.27 16.02 -2.46
C ARG A 184 4.44 16.50 -3.65
N GLU A 185 4.67 15.96 -4.84
CA GLU A 185 3.87 16.25 -6.03
C GLU A 185 2.43 15.68 -5.94
N ALA A 186 2.15 14.80 -4.99
CA ALA A 186 0.84 14.15 -4.85
C ALA A 186 -0.29 15.16 -4.65
N HIS A 187 -0.07 16.24 -3.89
CA HIS A 187 -1.08 17.27 -3.64
C HIS A 187 -1.44 18.06 -4.90
N SER A 188 -0.43 18.58 -5.61
CA SER A 188 -0.67 19.36 -6.85
C SER A 188 -1.30 18.50 -7.94
N GLY A 189 -0.86 17.26 -8.08
CA GLY A 189 -1.45 16.30 -9.01
C GLY A 189 -2.90 15.94 -8.66
N MET A 190 -3.22 15.78 -7.38
CA MET A 190 -4.59 15.58 -6.91
C MET A 190 -5.49 16.74 -7.32
N LEU A 191 -5.09 17.99 -7.02
CA LEU A 191 -5.86 19.20 -7.37
C LEU A 191 -6.10 19.26 -8.88
N THR A 192 -5.08 18.99 -9.68
CA THR A 192 -5.16 18.93 -11.15
C THR A 192 -6.14 17.85 -11.63
N ILE A 193 -6.01 16.61 -11.13
CA ILE A 193 -6.86 15.47 -11.52
C ILE A 193 -8.33 15.74 -11.14
N LEU A 194 -8.56 16.32 -9.98
CA LEU A 194 -9.90 16.60 -9.49
C LEU A 194 -10.50 17.89 -10.08
N GLY A 195 -9.69 18.72 -10.74
CA GLY A 195 -10.12 19.99 -11.31
C GLY A 195 -10.43 21.06 -10.26
N VAL A 196 -9.77 20.97 -9.10
CA VAL A 196 -9.84 22.01 -8.06
C VAL A 196 -9.04 23.21 -8.56
N LYS A 197 -9.68 24.36 -8.67
CA LYS A 197 -8.97 25.60 -8.99
C LYS A 197 -8.17 26.02 -7.75
N GLU A 198 -6.86 26.17 -7.91
CA GLU A 198 -6.07 26.85 -6.88
C GLU A 198 -6.66 28.26 -6.70
N VAL A 199 -7.16 28.54 -5.51
CA VAL A 199 -7.48 29.92 -5.14
C VAL A 199 -6.15 30.64 -5.09
N ALA A 200 -5.86 31.48 -6.08
CA ALA A 200 -4.66 32.30 -6.07
C ALA A 200 -4.62 33.02 -4.70
N ALA A 201 -3.59 32.74 -3.92
CA ALA A 201 -3.34 33.50 -2.70
C ALA A 201 -3.06 34.95 -3.10
N ASN A 202 -4.01 35.82 -2.76
CA ASN A 202 -3.85 37.27 -2.89
C ASN A 202 -2.88 37.79 -1.82
#